data_d948a54ecdc63add0518d123fe08923b
#
_entry.id   d948a54ecdc63add0518d123fe08923b
#
_cell.length_a   1.000
_cell.length_b   1.000
_cell.length_c   1.000
_cell.angle_alpha   90.00
_cell.angle_beta   90.00
_cell.angle_gamma   90.00
#
_symmetry.space_group_name_H-M   'P 1'
#
loop_
_entity.id
_entity.type
_entity.pdbx_description
1 polymer ?
#
loop_
_entity_poly.entity_id
_entity_poly.type
_entity_poly.pdbx_seq_one_letter_code
_entity_poly.pdbx_strand_id
1 'polypeptide(L)'
;MIKIYTDGSCLNNPGNGGWAAIINDNEIIKKISGSVKDTTNNKMELMAPIMALQEIDKNNEIEIYTDSQYVRLGITEWIHKWIKNNWQTSRKEPVKNKELWMQLYELTKSYKIKWIWVKAHAGNALNEEVDLLAKKAAELN
;
A
#
# COMPACT_ATOMS: atom_id res chain seq x y z
N MET A 1 -8.91 -14.13 10.74
CA MET A 1 -7.96 -13.04 10.47
C MET A 1 -7.78 -12.87 8.97
N ILE A 2 -7.92 -11.66 8.48
CA ILE A 2 -7.72 -11.35 7.07
C ILE A 2 -6.26 -11.02 6.84
N LYS A 3 -5.66 -11.62 5.81
CA LYS A 3 -4.28 -11.33 5.41
C LYS A 3 -4.29 -10.66 4.03
N ILE A 4 -3.60 -9.54 3.91
CA ILE A 4 -3.53 -8.77 2.67
C ILE A 4 -2.06 -8.67 2.25
N TYR A 5 -1.80 -8.98 0.98
CA TYR A 5 -0.48 -8.80 0.37
C TYR A 5 -0.59 -7.68 -0.65
N THR A 6 0.27 -6.68 -0.54
CA THR A 6 0.22 -5.48 -1.39
C THR A 6 1.54 -5.26 -2.11
N ASP A 7 1.47 -4.67 -3.29
CA ASP A 7 2.66 -4.22 -3.99
C ASP A 7 2.32 -3.10 -4.98
N GLY A 8 3.33 -2.33 -5.34
CA GLY A 8 3.26 -1.29 -6.34
C GLY A 8 4.45 -1.37 -7.27
N SER A 9 4.25 -0.98 -8.52
CA SER A 9 5.28 -1.02 -9.54
C SER A 9 5.15 0.22 -10.42
N CYS A 10 6.27 0.70 -10.94
CA CYS A 10 6.26 1.85 -11.84
C CYS A 10 7.35 1.66 -12.90
N LEU A 11 6.95 1.77 -14.16
CA LEU A 11 7.87 1.74 -15.28
C LEU A 11 8.55 3.11 -15.40
N ASN A 12 9.89 3.14 -15.39
CA ASN A 12 10.63 4.39 -15.51
C ASN A 12 10.21 5.44 -14.47
N ASN A 13 10.28 5.12 -13.25
CA ASN A 13 9.83 5.91 -12.08
C ASN A 13 10.34 7.37 -12.07
N PRO A 14 9.55 8.42 -12.43
CA PRO A 14 8.12 8.37 -12.71
C PRO A 14 7.76 7.79 -14.09
N GLY A 15 6.54 7.30 -14.20
CA GLY A 15 6.02 6.73 -15.45
C GLY A 15 4.70 6.02 -15.23
N ASN A 16 4.37 5.11 -16.11
CA ASN A 16 3.16 4.31 -15.97
C ASN A 16 3.33 3.29 -14.87
N GLY A 17 2.36 3.19 -13.98
CA GLY A 17 2.44 2.32 -12.83
C GLY A 17 1.27 1.38 -12.68
N GLY A 18 1.42 0.47 -11.72
CA GLY A 18 0.37 -0.45 -11.33
C GLY A 18 0.46 -0.76 -9.85
N TRP A 19 -0.67 -1.07 -9.27
CA TRP A 19 -0.77 -1.53 -7.90
C TRP A 19 -1.56 -2.83 -7.89
N ALA A 20 -1.32 -3.65 -6.88
CA ALA A 20 -2.04 -4.91 -6.72
C ALA A 20 -2.17 -5.28 -5.25
N ALA A 21 -3.23 -6.03 -4.95
CA ALA A 21 -3.42 -6.60 -3.64
C ALA A 21 -4.06 -7.99 -3.76
N ILE A 22 -3.64 -8.88 -2.88
CA ILE A 22 -4.23 -10.21 -2.73
C ILE A 22 -4.80 -10.27 -1.32
N ILE A 23 -6.11 -10.47 -1.24
CA ILE A 23 -6.83 -10.54 0.02
C ILE A 23 -7.17 -12.00 0.31
N ASN A 24 -6.65 -12.51 1.42
CA ASN A 24 -6.93 -13.87 1.87
C ASN A 24 -7.80 -13.81 3.13
N ASP A 25 -9.07 -14.14 2.97
CA ASP A 25 -10.04 -14.19 4.06
C ASP A 25 -10.47 -15.64 4.28
N ASN A 26 -9.85 -16.30 5.27
CA ASN A 26 -10.14 -17.70 5.57
C ASN A 26 -10.10 -18.61 4.33
N GLU A 27 -9.00 -18.51 3.57
CA GLU A 27 -8.75 -19.29 2.35
C GLU A 27 -9.56 -18.85 1.13
N ILE A 28 -10.47 -17.88 1.29
CA ILE A 28 -11.12 -17.25 0.15
C ILE A 28 -10.22 -16.14 -0.34
N ILE A 29 -9.75 -16.27 -1.57
CA ILE A 29 -8.74 -15.36 -2.13
C ILE A 29 -9.38 -14.43 -3.17
N LYS A 30 -9.18 -13.14 -2.97
CA LYS A 30 -9.59 -12.09 -3.91
C LYS A 30 -8.36 -11.33 -4.36
N LYS A 31 -8.21 -11.16 -5.66
CA LYS A 31 -7.10 -10.40 -6.26
C LYS A 31 -7.64 -9.16 -6.92
N ILE A 32 -7.03 -8.01 -6.63
CA ILE A 32 -7.38 -6.74 -7.25
C ILE A 32 -6.12 -6.07 -7.76
N SER A 33 -6.26 -5.28 -8.81
CA SER A 33 -5.14 -4.51 -9.36
C SER A 33 -5.67 -3.33 -10.16
N GLY A 34 -4.79 -2.37 -10.43
CA GLY A 34 -5.15 -1.22 -11.24
C GLY A 34 -3.94 -0.59 -11.90
N SER A 35 -4.19 0.11 -12.99
CA SER A 35 -3.16 0.79 -13.79
C SER A 35 -3.32 2.30 -13.63
N VAL A 36 -2.20 3.01 -13.50
CA VAL A 36 -2.20 4.47 -13.33
C VAL A 36 -1.12 5.05 -14.25
N LYS A 37 -1.46 6.10 -14.98
CA LYS A 37 -0.51 6.81 -15.84
C LYS A 37 0.21 7.90 -15.04
N ASP A 38 1.45 8.18 -15.40
CA ASP A 38 2.24 9.28 -14.84
C ASP A 38 2.26 9.28 -13.30
N THR A 39 2.73 8.20 -12.73
CA THR A 39 2.79 8.01 -11.29
C THR A 39 4.21 7.68 -10.83
N THR A 40 4.35 7.31 -9.57
CA THR A 40 5.62 6.89 -8.97
C THR A 40 5.46 5.56 -8.26
N ASN A 41 6.58 4.91 -8.02
CA ASN A 41 6.58 3.64 -7.27
C ASN A 41 5.96 3.82 -5.87
N ASN A 42 6.34 4.89 -5.16
CA ASN A 42 5.81 5.14 -3.81
C ASN A 42 4.30 5.38 -3.80
N LYS A 43 3.77 6.08 -4.81
CA LYS A 43 2.32 6.26 -4.92
C LYS A 43 1.60 4.93 -5.13
N MET A 44 2.18 4.05 -5.94
CA MET A 44 1.57 2.73 -6.20
C MET A 44 1.62 1.84 -4.96
N GLU A 45 2.72 1.91 -4.21
CA GLU A 45 2.85 1.19 -2.95
C GLU A 45 1.83 1.64 -1.90
N LEU A 46 1.48 2.93 -1.89
CA LEU A 46 0.43 3.47 -1.03
C LEU A 46 -0.97 3.10 -1.52
N MET A 47 -1.18 3.13 -2.83
CA MET A 47 -2.49 2.88 -3.42
C MET A 47 -2.96 1.45 -3.18
N ALA A 48 -2.05 0.49 -3.19
CA ALA A 48 -2.40 -0.92 -3.00
C ALA A 48 -3.12 -1.18 -1.66
N PRO A 49 -2.59 -0.79 -0.51
CA PRO A 49 -3.33 -1.00 0.75
C PRO A 49 -4.59 -0.15 0.85
N ILE A 50 -4.60 1.05 0.27
CA ILE A 50 -5.80 1.90 0.26
C ILE A 50 -6.93 1.16 -0.46
N MET A 51 -6.68 0.66 -1.66
CA MET A 51 -7.69 -0.03 -2.46
C MET A 51 -8.13 -1.34 -1.82
N ALA A 52 -7.18 -2.07 -1.19
CA ALA A 52 -7.50 -3.32 -0.51
C ALA A 52 -8.42 -3.10 0.68
N LEU A 53 -8.14 -2.09 1.51
CA LEU A 53 -8.96 -1.81 2.69
C LEU A 53 -10.38 -1.41 2.33
N GLN A 54 -10.59 -0.77 1.18
CA GLN A 54 -11.92 -0.42 0.70
C GLN A 54 -12.77 -1.63 0.35
N GLU A 55 -12.15 -2.80 0.15
CA GLU A 55 -12.83 -4.04 -0.19
C GLU A 55 -13.23 -4.87 1.04
N ILE A 56 -12.89 -4.42 2.23
CA ILE A 56 -13.06 -5.19 3.46
C ILE A 56 -14.03 -4.48 4.39
N ASP A 57 -14.92 -5.25 5.01
CA ASP A 57 -15.86 -4.71 6.01
C ASP A 57 -15.11 -4.19 7.23
N LYS A 58 -15.64 -3.10 7.80
CA LYS A 58 -15.03 -2.45 8.96
C LYS A 58 -14.99 -3.37 10.17
N ASN A 59 -14.14 -3.02 11.14
CA ASN A 59 -13.98 -3.72 12.42
C ASN A 59 -13.34 -5.10 12.32
N ASN A 60 -12.65 -5.40 11.22
CA ASN A 60 -11.89 -6.64 11.09
C ASN A 60 -10.47 -6.49 11.61
N GLU A 61 -9.90 -7.61 12.05
CA GLU A 61 -8.48 -7.69 12.34
C GLU A 61 -7.75 -8.11 11.06
N ILE A 62 -6.70 -7.37 10.71
CA ILE A 62 -6.03 -7.49 9.43
C ILE A 62 -4.52 -7.52 9.62
N GLU A 63 -3.84 -8.40 8.88
CA GLU A 63 -2.40 -8.33 8.68
C GLU A 63 -2.13 -7.88 7.26
N ILE A 64 -1.37 -6.79 7.09
CA ILE A 64 -0.95 -6.33 5.77
C ILE A 64 0.53 -6.57 5.59
N TYR A 65 0.86 -7.32 4.54
CA TYR A 65 2.23 -7.68 4.17
C TYR A 65 2.67 -6.77 3.03
N THR A 66 3.77 -6.08 3.21
CA THR A 66 4.34 -5.19 2.21
C THR A 66 5.86 -5.31 2.20
N ASP A 67 6.47 -5.21 1.02
CA ASP A 67 7.93 -5.11 0.89
C ASP A 67 8.40 -3.65 0.88
N SER A 68 7.49 -2.70 0.98
CA SER A 68 7.80 -1.28 1.00
C SER A 68 8.08 -0.79 2.41
N GLN A 69 9.33 -0.46 2.70
CA GLN A 69 9.69 0.20 3.95
C GLN A 69 9.09 1.60 4.04
N TYR A 70 8.94 2.27 2.90
CA TYR A 70 8.30 3.59 2.82
C TYR A 70 6.87 3.54 3.40
N VAL A 71 6.08 2.56 2.99
CA VAL A 71 4.71 2.39 3.49
C VAL A 71 4.71 2.01 4.96
N ARG A 72 5.49 0.98 5.32
CA ARG A 72 5.49 0.47 6.70
C ARG A 72 5.95 1.54 7.69
N LEU A 73 7.07 2.18 7.44
CA LEU A 73 7.61 3.20 8.34
C LEU A 73 6.74 4.46 8.35
N GLY A 74 6.21 4.83 7.21
CA GLY A 74 5.34 6.00 7.11
C GLY A 74 4.10 5.86 7.98
N ILE A 75 3.38 4.73 7.85
CA ILE A 75 2.11 4.54 8.57
C ILE A 75 2.32 4.22 10.06
N THR A 76 3.44 3.61 10.43
CA THR A 76 3.69 3.23 11.82
C THR A 76 4.49 4.27 12.60
N GLU A 77 5.32 5.08 11.94
CA GLU A 77 6.22 6.02 12.62
C GLU A 77 6.05 7.46 12.14
N TRP A 78 6.31 7.74 10.86
CA TRP A 78 6.39 9.12 10.37
C TRP A 78 5.07 9.89 10.46
N ILE A 79 3.95 9.20 10.27
CA ILE A 79 2.64 9.82 10.22
C ILE A 79 2.28 10.55 11.51
N HIS A 80 2.78 10.07 12.65
CA HIS A 80 2.49 10.70 13.93
C HIS A 80 3.11 12.09 14.02
N LYS A 81 4.30 12.27 13.46
CA LYS A 81 4.95 13.59 13.38
C LYS A 81 4.22 14.50 12.40
N TRP A 82 3.82 13.95 11.26
CA TRP A 82 3.11 14.74 10.25
C TRP A 82 1.80 15.29 10.78
N ILE A 83 1.04 14.48 11.51
CA ILE A 83 -0.22 14.92 12.11
C ILE A 83 0.02 16.07 13.10
N LYS A 84 1.05 15.95 13.95
CA LYS A 84 1.41 16.99 14.92
C LYS A 84 1.85 18.28 14.24
N ASN A 85 2.45 18.21 13.07
CA ASN A 85 2.98 19.35 12.33
C ASN A 85 2.05 19.81 11.20
N ASN A 86 0.75 19.53 11.30
CA ASN A 86 -0.25 19.92 10.30
C ASN A 86 0.09 19.42 8.89
N TRP A 87 0.61 18.20 8.80
CA TRP A 87 0.99 17.55 7.53
C TRP A 87 2.06 18.33 6.77
N GLN A 88 2.99 18.90 7.51
CA GLN A 88 4.14 19.62 6.96
C GLN A 88 5.44 18.98 7.44
N THR A 89 6.48 19.11 6.61
CA THR A 89 7.83 18.68 6.99
C THR A 89 8.42 19.68 7.99
N SER A 90 9.60 19.38 8.51
CA SER A 90 10.34 20.30 9.40
C SER A 90 10.63 21.64 8.72
N ARG A 91 10.67 21.70 7.39
CA ARG A 91 10.86 22.92 6.60
C ARG A 91 9.57 23.62 6.24
N LYS A 92 8.46 23.20 6.83
CA LYS A 92 7.10 23.74 6.59
C LYS A 92 6.61 23.52 5.15
N GLU A 93 7.14 22.54 4.45
CA GLU A 93 6.65 22.11 3.14
C GLU A 93 5.61 21.03 3.31
N PRO A 94 4.62 20.92 2.40
CA PRO A 94 3.66 19.81 2.48
C PRO A 94 4.36 18.45 2.42
N VAL A 95 3.85 17.50 3.18
CA VAL A 95 4.36 16.12 3.14
C VAL A 95 4.13 15.56 1.74
N LYS A 96 5.15 14.93 1.18
CA LYS A 96 5.05 14.30 -0.15
C LYS A 96 4.00 13.18 -0.11
N ASN A 97 3.16 13.13 -1.14
CA ASN A 97 2.04 12.18 -1.24
C ASN A 97 1.02 12.33 -0.11
N LYS A 98 0.87 13.56 0.37
CA LYS A 98 0.00 13.90 1.52
C LYS A 98 -1.40 13.33 1.39
N GLU A 99 -2.06 13.51 0.25
CA GLU A 99 -3.44 13.05 0.05
C GLU A 99 -3.56 11.53 0.21
N LEU A 100 -2.61 10.78 -0.34
CA LEU A 100 -2.62 9.32 -0.21
C LEU A 100 -2.36 8.89 1.23
N TRP A 101 -1.42 9.53 1.91
CA TRP A 101 -1.16 9.25 3.31
C TRP A 101 -2.36 9.54 4.21
N MET A 102 -3.04 10.66 3.97
CA MET A 102 -4.23 11.01 4.73
C MET A 102 -5.36 10.02 4.48
N GLN A 103 -5.56 9.61 3.25
CA GLN A 103 -6.57 8.62 2.88
C GLN A 103 -6.29 7.28 3.56
N LEU A 104 -5.06 6.82 3.51
CA LEU A 104 -4.67 5.57 4.17
C LEU A 104 -4.88 5.65 5.68
N TYR A 105 -4.45 6.74 6.29
CA TYR A 105 -4.60 6.94 7.73
C TYR A 105 -6.06 6.86 8.18
N GLU A 106 -6.96 7.54 7.45
CA GLU A 106 -8.39 7.51 7.77
C GLU A 106 -8.96 6.08 7.67
N LEU A 107 -8.57 5.33 6.63
CA LEU A 107 -9.00 3.95 6.49
C LEU A 107 -8.52 3.08 7.65
N THR A 108 -7.30 3.27 8.12
CA THR A 108 -6.74 2.44 9.20
C THR A 108 -7.52 2.56 10.50
N LYS A 109 -8.21 3.67 10.73
CA LYS A 109 -9.00 3.87 11.95
C LYS A 109 -10.17 2.90 12.07
N SER A 110 -10.62 2.32 10.97
CA SER A 110 -11.77 1.41 10.95
C SER A 110 -11.39 -0.05 11.16
N TYR A 111 -10.11 -0.36 11.31
CA TYR A 111 -9.60 -1.72 11.40
C TYR A 111 -8.54 -1.84 12.47
N LYS A 112 -8.28 -3.08 12.91
CA LYS A 112 -7.10 -3.41 13.72
C LYS A 112 -6.06 -3.99 12.77
N ILE A 113 -5.05 -3.20 12.44
CA ILE A 113 -4.07 -3.58 11.41
C ILE A 113 -2.70 -3.82 12.02
N LYS A 114 -2.12 -4.97 11.70
CA LYS A 114 -0.72 -5.24 11.95
C LYS A 114 0.02 -5.15 10.62
N TRP A 115 1.00 -4.25 10.55
CA TRP A 115 1.83 -4.05 9.36
C TRP A 115 3.05 -4.95 9.47
N ILE A 116 3.24 -5.80 8.45
CA ILE A 116 4.33 -6.75 8.43
C ILE A 116 5.19 -6.48 7.20
N TRP A 117 6.46 -6.15 7.45
CA TRP A 117 7.41 -6.00 6.36
C TRP A 117 7.90 -7.38 5.93
N VAL A 118 7.90 -7.63 4.62
CA VAL A 118 8.46 -8.82 4.02
C VAL A 118 9.57 -8.42 3.06
N LYS A 119 10.67 -9.14 3.08
CA LYS A 119 11.78 -8.87 2.17
C LYS A 119 11.35 -9.23 0.74
N ALA A 120 11.59 -8.33 -0.21
CA ALA A 120 11.29 -8.56 -1.61
C ALA A 120 12.04 -9.82 -2.11
N HIS A 121 11.35 -10.65 -2.88
CA HIS A 121 11.91 -11.86 -3.48
C HIS A 121 12.49 -12.86 -2.48
N ALA A 122 11.91 -12.95 -1.29
CA ALA A 122 12.38 -13.84 -0.23
C ALA A 122 11.65 -15.20 -0.20
N GLY A 123 11.01 -15.59 -1.27
CA GLY A 123 10.35 -16.90 -1.39
C GLY A 123 8.92 -16.96 -0.86
N ASN A 124 8.31 -15.85 -0.46
CA ASN A 124 6.90 -15.82 -0.08
C ASN A 124 6.05 -15.85 -1.35
N ALA A 125 5.29 -16.93 -1.55
CA ALA A 125 4.55 -17.16 -2.79
C ALA A 125 3.53 -16.05 -3.10
N LEU A 126 2.76 -15.61 -2.11
CA LEU A 126 1.76 -14.56 -2.33
C LEU A 126 2.39 -13.20 -2.53
N ASN A 127 3.51 -12.93 -1.87
CA ASN A 127 4.26 -11.70 -2.08
C ASN A 127 4.83 -11.63 -3.51
N GLU A 128 5.33 -12.75 -4.01
CA GLU A 128 5.83 -12.82 -5.38
C GLU A 128 4.70 -12.70 -6.40
N GLU A 129 3.55 -13.30 -6.12
CA GLU A 129 2.39 -13.21 -7.00
C GLU A 129 1.86 -11.78 -7.08
N VAL A 130 1.75 -11.06 -5.96
CA VAL A 130 1.27 -9.68 -5.97
C VAL A 130 2.26 -8.76 -6.69
N ASP A 131 3.55 -9.03 -6.59
CA ASP A 131 4.58 -8.30 -7.34
C ASP A 131 4.35 -8.43 -8.85
N LEU A 132 4.11 -9.65 -9.32
CA LEU A 132 3.81 -9.89 -10.73
C LEU A 132 2.53 -9.20 -11.18
N LEU A 133 1.48 -9.21 -10.36
CA LEU A 133 0.23 -8.54 -10.67
C LEU A 133 0.42 -7.03 -10.81
N ALA A 134 1.19 -6.42 -9.93
CA ALA A 134 1.47 -4.99 -9.98
C ALA A 134 2.27 -4.63 -11.25
N LYS A 135 3.26 -5.44 -11.60
CA LYS A 135 4.05 -5.24 -12.83
C LYS A 135 3.19 -5.35 -14.08
N LYS A 136 2.33 -6.35 -14.14
CA LYS A 136 1.40 -6.51 -15.27
C LYS A 136 0.45 -5.32 -15.37
N ALA A 137 -0.06 -4.83 -14.26
CA ALA A 137 -0.93 -3.65 -14.26
C ALA A 137 -0.18 -2.42 -14.79
N ALA A 138 1.09 -2.24 -14.43
CA ALA A 138 1.91 -1.14 -14.96
C ALA A 138 2.10 -1.24 -16.48
N GLU A 139 2.25 -2.45 -17.00
CA GLU A 139 2.44 -2.71 -18.43
C GLU A 139 1.17 -2.50 -19.25
N LEU A 140 0.00 -2.56 -18.62
CA LEU A 140 -1.30 -2.41 -19.30
C LEU A 140 -1.66 -0.97 -19.65
N ASN A 141 -0.89 -0.02 -19.20
CA ASN A 141 -1.13 1.40 -19.50
C ASN A 141 -0.85 1.76 -20.96
#